data_ce2217ed6d54ed8889979ae5d287bd6d
#
_entry.id   ce2217ed6d54ed8889979ae5d287bd6d
#
_cell.length_a   1.000
_cell.length_b   1.000
_cell.length_c   1.000
_cell.angle_alpha   90.00
_cell.angle_beta   90.00
_cell.angle_gamma   90.00
#
_symmetry.space_group_name_H-M   'P 1'
#
loop_
_entity.id
_entity.type
_entity.pdbx_description
1 polymer ?
#
loop_
_entity_poly.entity_id
_entity_poly.type
_entity_poly.pdbx_seq_one_letter_code
_entity_poly.pdbx_strand_id
1 'polypeptide(L)'
;LAAKGYHWAYYTDKKIEIGEIVFPEEPFEPHTITVGVDVSAVGWTKVNFWTWGGDGSHAPASGKWPGDEVGTMVTIDGRTFYTKQYNINSAKDCVNFVFSTGTGSPQTVDIYDVTENAYFAISTTKTGDKNRVDDITDQVTPVIAPKAQGKHGTNAIYSIDGRKKSKRSGLFIEDGKKIVNKL
;
A
#
# COMPACT_ATOMS: atom_id res chain seq x y z
N LEU A 1 8.60 -11.42 0.30
CA LEU A 1 9.68 -11.07 1.26
C LEU A 1 10.02 -12.34 2.01
N ALA A 2 11.22 -12.90 1.78
CA ALA A 2 11.68 -14.04 2.56
C ALA A 2 11.79 -13.62 4.04
N ALA A 3 11.16 -14.38 4.93
CA ALA A 3 11.29 -14.18 6.36
C ALA A 3 12.79 -14.19 6.72
N LYS A 4 13.25 -13.10 7.33
CA LYS A 4 14.62 -13.07 7.84
C LYS A 4 14.70 -14.02 9.02
N GLY A 5 15.38 -15.14 8.85
CA GLY A 5 15.71 -16.05 9.93
C GLY A 5 16.66 -15.35 10.90
N TYR A 6 16.39 -15.45 12.19
CA TYR A 6 17.30 -15.05 13.25
C TYR A 6 17.88 -16.30 13.87
N HIS A 7 19.19 -16.29 14.06
CA HIS A 7 19.89 -17.40 14.69
C HIS A 7 20.10 -17.09 16.18
N TRP A 8 19.69 -18.04 17.03
CA TRP A 8 19.99 -18.00 18.45
C TRP A 8 21.16 -18.93 18.77
N ALA A 9 22.08 -18.45 19.57
CA ALA A 9 23.11 -19.29 20.15
C ALA A 9 22.84 -19.43 21.66
N TYR A 10 22.69 -20.63 22.14
CA TYR A 10 22.61 -20.91 23.56
C TYR A 10 23.64 -21.98 23.97
N TYR A 11 24.05 -21.92 25.22
CA TYR A 11 25.14 -22.71 25.73
C TYR A 11 24.61 -23.87 26.58
N THR A 12 24.80 -25.09 26.13
CA THR A 12 24.53 -26.31 26.89
C THR A 12 25.80 -27.14 26.94
N ASP A 13 26.27 -27.47 28.14
CA ASP A 13 27.44 -28.33 28.38
C ASP A 13 28.67 -28.02 27.54
N LYS A 14 29.05 -26.75 27.45
CA LYS A 14 30.17 -26.23 26.64
C LYS A 14 30.02 -26.37 25.11
N LYS A 15 28.82 -26.68 24.61
CA LYS A 15 28.49 -26.55 23.19
C LYS A 15 27.61 -25.33 22.97
N ILE A 16 27.88 -24.62 21.88
CA ILE A 16 26.99 -23.59 21.40
C ILE A 16 26.15 -24.24 20.31
N GLU A 17 24.86 -24.35 20.54
CA GLU A 17 23.91 -24.75 19.49
C GLU A 17 23.27 -23.52 18.90
N ILE A 18 23.31 -23.42 17.58
CA ILE A 18 22.67 -22.33 16.84
C ILE A 18 21.37 -22.87 16.29
N GLY A 19 20.25 -22.36 16.78
CA GLY A 19 18.92 -22.66 16.28
C GLY A 19 18.38 -21.54 15.38
N GLU A 20 17.64 -21.91 14.37
CA GLU A 20 16.92 -20.95 13.54
C GLU A 20 15.55 -20.67 14.15
N ILE A 21 15.23 -19.37 14.33
CA ILE A 21 13.88 -18.95 14.71
C ILE A 21 13.13 -18.64 13.44
N VAL A 22 12.14 -19.45 13.17
CA VAL A 22 11.14 -19.17 12.14
C VAL A 22 10.00 -18.41 12.81
N PHE A 23 9.84 -17.14 12.44
CA PHE A 23 8.64 -16.41 12.85
C PHE A 23 7.45 -16.91 12.03
N PRO A 24 6.29 -17.11 12.64
CA PRO A 24 5.08 -17.36 11.87
C PRO A 24 4.86 -16.19 10.91
N GLU A 25 4.45 -16.51 9.68
CA GLU A 25 4.03 -15.46 8.74
C GLU A 25 2.87 -14.68 9.37
N GLU A 26 2.94 -13.37 9.32
CA GLU A 26 1.83 -12.56 9.77
C GLU A 26 0.61 -12.84 8.90
N PRO A 27 -0.58 -12.97 9.50
CA PRO A 27 -1.80 -13.17 8.73
C PRO A 27 -2.02 -11.97 7.79
N PHE A 28 -2.42 -12.27 6.56
CA PHE A 28 -2.74 -11.22 5.59
C PHE A 28 -3.91 -10.37 6.12
N GLU A 29 -3.74 -9.05 6.11
CA GLU A 29 -4.81 -8.11 6.45
C GLU A 29 -5.46 -7.58 5.16
N PRO A 30 -6.77 -7.80 4.96
CA PRO A 30 -7.50 -7.20 3.86
C PRO A 30 -7.42 -5.68 3.89
N HIS A 31 -7.14 -5.07 2.76
CA HIS A 31 -7.00 -3.62 2.65
C HIS A 31 -7.53 -3.08 1.32
N THR A 32 -7.70 -1.77 1.26
CA THR A 32 -8.12 -1.07 0.05
C THR A 32 -6.94 -0.31 -0.53
N ILE A 33 -6.72 -0.48 -1.82
CA ILE A 33 -5.72 0.27 -2.57
C ILE A 33 -6.38 1.36 -3.41
N THR A 34 -5.65 2.44 -3.63
CA THR A 34 -6.02 3.50 -4.58
C THR A 34 -5.07 3.44 -5.77
N VAL A 35 -5.64 3.33 -6.95
CA VAL A 35 -4.88 3.43 -8.20
C VAL A 35 -5.20 4.74 -8.88
N GLY A 36 -4.17 5.50 -9.22
CA GLY A 36 -4.28 6.80 -9.88
C GLY A 36 -3.52 6.83 -11.20
N VAL A 37 -4.07 7.54 -12.21
CA VAL A 37 -3.38 7.75 -13.48
C VAL A 37 -3.43 9.21 -13.91
N ASP A 38 -2.25 9.77 -14.20
CA ASP A 38 -2.04 11.07 -14.79
C ASP A 38 -2.00 10.93 -16.31
N VAL A 39 -2.91 11.60 -16.99
CA VAL A 39 -3.05 11.57 -18.46
C VAL A 39 -2.69 12.90 -19.10
N SER A 40 -2.10 13.81 -18.35
CA SER A 40 -1.80 15.18 -18.79
C SER A 40 -0.94 15.23 -20.06
N ALA A 41 0.06 14.34 -20.15
CA ALA A 41 0.97 14.27 -21.29
C ALA A 41 0.27 13.84 -22.60
N VAL A 42 -0.79 13.05 -22.51
CA VAL A 42 -1.54 12.54 -23.68
C VAL A 42 -2.85 13.28 -23.94
N GLY A 43 -3.27 14.15 -23.01
CA GLY A 43 -4.44 15.01 -23.14
C GLY A 43 -5.78 14.25 -23.21
N TRP A 44 -5.86 13.06 -22.61
CA TRP A 44 -7.11 12.32 -22.56
C TRP A 44 -8.11 13.03 -21.65
N THR A 45 -9.34 13.18 -22.13
CA THR A 45 -10.44 13.81 -21.38
C THR A 45 -11.38 12.81 -20.73
N LYS A 46 -11.27 11.54 -21.11
CA LYS A 46 -11.98 10.40 -20.55
C LYS A 46 -10.99 9.28 -20.32
N VAL A 47 -11.12 8.61 -19.20
CA VAL A 47 -10.22 7.52 -18.83
C VAL A 47 -11.04 6.32 -18.40
N ASN A 48 -10.75 5.19 -19.00
CA ASN A 48 -11.34 3.91 -18.65
C ASN A 48 -10.27 3.02 -18.00
N PHE A 49 -10.64 2.36 -16.91
CA PHE A 49 -9.83 1.36 -16.26
C PHE A 49 -10.36 -0.03 -16.63
N TRP A 50 -9.64 -0.71 -17.49
CA TRP A 50 -9.83 -2.13 -17.72
C TRP A 50 -9.01 -2.90 -16.71
N THR A 51 -9.63 -3.77 -15.94
CA THR A 51 -8.97 -4.51 -14.87
C THR A 51 -9.27 -5.99 -14.94
N TRP A 52 -8.29 -6.80 -14.55
CA TRP A 52 -8.45 -8.22 -14.34
C TRP A 52 -7.60 -8.66 -13.16
N GLY A 53 -7.95 -9.81 -12.56
CA GLY A 53 -7.16 -10.41 -11.50
C GLY A 53 -5.86 -11.00 -12.01
N GLY A 54 -4.89 -11.10 -11.10
CA GLY A 54 -3.73 -11.96 -11.29
C GLY A 54 -4.12 -13.42 -11.16
N ASP A 55 -3.25 -14.21 -10.56
CA ASP A 55 -3.42 -15.67 -10.41
C ASP A 55 -4.60 -16.08 -9.50
N GLY A 56 -5.14 -15.15 -8.74
CA GLY A 56 -6.05 -15.45 -7.65
C GLY A 56 -7.54 -15.45 -7.96
N SER A 57 -8.01 -15.05 -9.10
CA SER A 57 -9.46 -14.96 -9.45
C SER A 57 -10.33 -14.08 -8.54
N HIS A 58 -9.77 -13.37 -7.59
CA HIS A 58 -10.48 -12.55 -6.59
C HIS A 58 -10.38 -11.06 -6.81
N ALA A 59 -9.47 -10.61 -7.66
CA ALA A 59 -9.34 -9.20 -7.96
C ALA A 59 -10.56 -8.68 -8.72
N PRO A 60 -11.00 -7.46 -8.44
CA PRO A 60 -12.13 -6.86 -9.11
C PRO A 60 -11.85 -6.73 -10.60
N ALA A 61 -12.51 -7.56 -11.39
CA ALA A 61 -12.42 -7.53 -12.84
C ALA A 61 -13.48 -6.62 -13.44
N SER A 62 -13.12 -5.91 -14.51
CA SER A 62 -14.09 -5.19 -15.32
C SER A 62 -14.98 -6.15 -16.08
N GLY A 63 -16.28 -5.80 -16.26
CA GLY A 63 -17.25 -6.67 -16.91
C GLY A 63 -17.01 -6.84 -18.40
N LYS A 64 -16.65 -5.77 -19.11
CA LYS A 64 -16.38 -5.77 -20.55
C LYS A 64 -15.43 -4.64 -20.92
N TRP A 65 -14.72 -4.82 -22.03
CA TRP A 65 -13.88 -3.78 -22.64
C TRP A 65 -14.71 -2.56 -23.05
N PRO A 66 -14.22 -1.33 -22.83
CA PRO A 66 -12.90 -0.93 -22.31
C PRO A 66 -12.82 -0.78 -20.79
N GLY A 67 -13.72 -1.34 -20.03
CA GLY A 67 -13.80 -1.23 -18.60
C GLY A 67 -14.64 -0.04 -18.13
N ASP A 68 -14.48 0.33 -16.88
CA ASP A 68 -15.25 1.38 -16.25
C ASP A 68 -14.67 2.76 -16.58
N GLU A 69 -15.51 3.70 -17.03
CA GLU A 69 -15.13 5.11 -17.12
C GLU A 69 -14.96 5.67 -15.70
N VAL A 70 -13.80 6.27 -15.44
CA VAL A 70 -13.46 6.83 -14.14
C VAL A 70 -13.57 8.35 -14.19
N GLY A 71 -14.51 8.90 -13.41
CA GLY A 71 -14.74 10.35 -13.32
C GLY A 71 -14.14 10.98 -12.06
N THR A 72 -13.71 10.19 -11.07
CA THR A 72 -13.14 10.71 -9.84
C THR A 72 -11.72 11.20 -10.08
N MET A 73 -11.45 12.45 -9.77
CA MET A 73 -10.14 13.07 -9.89
C MET A 73 -9.64 13.58 -8.54
N VAL A 74 -8.34 13.40 -8.30
CA VAL A 74 -7.66 13.89 -7.10
C VAL A 74 -6.39 14.62 -7.54
N THR A 75 -6.12 15.76 -6.94
CA THR A 75 -4.86 16.48 -7.16
C THR A 75 -3.91 16.22 -6.00
N ILE A 76 -2.73 15.71 -6.29
CA ILE A 76 -1.66 15.41 -5.34
C ILE A 76 -0.38 16.05 -5.89
N ASP A 77 0.31 16.83 -5.08
CA ASP A 77 1.57 17.52 -5.45
C ASP A 77 1.51 18.30 -6.78
N GLY A 78 0.33 18.90 -7.05
CA GLY A 78 0.10 19.69 -8.27
C GLY A 78 -0.21 18.85 -9.53
N ARG A 79 -0.23 17.52 -9.44
CA ARG A 79 -0.66 16.62 -10.52
C ARG A 79 -2.08 16.14 -10.29
N THR A 80 -2.86 16.03 -11.35
CA THR A 80 -4.24 15.54 -11.31
C THR A 80 -4.30 14.11 -11.81
N PHE A 81 -4.85 13.24 -11.00
CA PHE A 81 -5.01 11.81 -11.27
C PHE A 81 -6.49 11.45 -11.39
N TYR A 82 -6.84 10.67 -12.38
CA TYR A 82 -8.07 9.87 -12.34
C TYR A 82 -7.84 8.72 -11.39
N THR A 83 -8.71 8.53 -10.40
CA THR A 83 -8.49 7.56 -9.32
C THR A 83 -9.65 6.61 -9.13
N LYS A 84 -9.35 5.35 -8.81
CA LYS A 84 -10.31 4.34 -8.41
C LYS A 84 -9.74 3.47 -7.28
N GLN A 85 -10.62 3.01 -6.40
CA GLN A 85 -10.25 2.14 -5.28
C GLN A 85 -10.60 0.69 -5.59
N TYR A 86 -9.77 -0.23 -5.06
CA TYR A 86 -9.92 -1.66 -5.18
C TYR A 86 -9.63 -2.32 -3.83
N ASN A 87 -10.34 -3.41 -3.54
CA ASN A 87 -10.12 -4.19 -2.32
C ASN A 87 -9.19 -5.36 -2.62
N ILE A 88 -8.17 -5.52 -1.81
CA ILE A 88 -7.27 -6.67 -1.78
C ILE A 88 -7.67 -7.48 -0.55
N ASN A 89 -8.26 -8.65 -0.77
CA ASN A 89 -8.86 -9.44 0.30
C ASN A 89 -7.99 -10.64 0.72
N SER A 90 -6.98 -10.97 -0.05
CA SER A 90 -6.04 -12.05 0.26
C SER A 90 -4.65 -11.75 -0.30
N ALA A 91 -3.65 -12.45 0.22
CA ALA A 91 -2.27 -12.36 -0.28
C ALA A 91 -2.08 -12.82 -1.75
N LYS A 92 -3.09 -13.45 -2.33
CA LYS A 92 -3.09 -13.90 -3.73
C LYS A 92 -3.78 -12.92 -4.67
N ASP A 93 -4.46 -11.92 -4.11
CA ASP A 93 -5.15 -10.93 -4.91
C ASP A 93 -4.17 -9.90 -5.46
N CYS A 94 -4.35 -9.56 -6.71
CA CYS A 94 -3.70 -8.41 -7.33
C CYS A 94 -4.63 -7.83 -8.39
N VAL A 95 -4.35 -6.62 -8.82
CA VAL A 95 -5.11 -5.96 -9.89
C VAL A 95 -4.16 -5.65 -11.04
N ASN A 96 -4.52 -6.13 -12.22
CA ASN A 96 -3.83 -5.79 -13.45
C ASN A 96 -4.65 -4.74 -14.20
N PHE A 97 -3.99 -3.88 -14.97
CA PHE A 97 -4.64 -2.73 -15.63
C PHE A 97 -4.24 -2.57 -17.08
N VAL A 98 -5.20 -2.08 -17.87
CA VAL A 98 -4.97 -1.27 -19.07
C VAL A 98 -5.78 0.01 -18.90
N PHE A 99 -5.14 1.14 -19.06
CA PHE A 99 -5.82 2.42 -19.17
C PHE A 99 -6.12 2.73 -20.63
N SER A 100 -7.29 3.27 -20.89
CA SER A 100 -7.69 3.65 -22.25
C SER A 100 -8.60 4.88 -22.21
N THR A 101 -8.92 5.42 -23.37
CA THR A 101 -9.88 6.52 -23.48
C THR A 101 -11.02 6.18 -24.42
N GLY A 102 -12.20 6.75 -24.15
CA GLY A 102 -13.36 6.63 -25.00
C GLY A 102 -13.82 5.19 -25.23
N THR A 103 -13.64 4.70 -26.45
CA THR A 103 -14.04 3.35 -26.86
C THR A 103 -12.96 2.28 -26.65
N GLY A 104 -11.88 2.62 -25.91
CA GLY A 104 -10.78 1.70 -25.64
C GLY A 104 -9.54 1.92 -26.50
N SER A 105 -9.51 2.98 -27.31
CA SER A 105 -8.34 3.36 -28.08
C SER A 105 -8.25 4.90 -28.19
N PRO A 106 -7.06 5.49 -28.04
CA PRO A 106 -5.79 4.86 -27.64
C PRO A 106 -5.81 4.22 -26.26
N GLN A 107 -4.87 3.30 -26.01
CA GLN A 107 -4.71 2.56 -24.76
C GLN A 107 -3.24 2.45 -24.36
N THR A 108 -3.01 2.03 -23.13
CA THR A 108 -1.67 1.78 -22.59
C THR A 108 -1.22 0.34 -22.83
N VAL A 109 0.07 0.09 -22.58
CA VAL A 109 0.57 -1.26 -22.30
C VAL A 109 -0.08 -1.82 -21.05
N ASP A 110 -0.02 -3.13 -20.89
CA ASP A 110 -0.56 -3.82 -19.72
C ASP A 110 0.33 -3.55 -18.49
N ILE A 111 -0.30 -3.40 -17.34
CA ILE A 111 0.33 -3.25 -16.02
C ILE A 111 -0.13 -4.41 -15.17
N TYR A 112 0.80 -5.03 -14.42
CA TYR A 112 0.54 -6.26 -13.70
C TYR A 112 0.83 -6.14 -12.20
N ASP A 113 0.19 -7.01 -11.42
CA ASP A 113 0.50 -7.33 -10.03
C ASP A 113 0.45 -6.14 -9.05
N VAL A 114 -0.50 -5.23 -9.25
CA VAL A 114 -0.69 -4.10 -8.34
C VAL A 114 -1.45 -4.58 -7.08
N THR A 115 -0.78 -4.51 -5.93
CA THR A 115 -1.29 -4.95 -4.63
C THR A 115 -1.34 -3.83 -3.58
N GLU A 116 -0.75 -2.68 -3.89
CA GLU A 116 -0.64 -1.51 -3.01
C GLU A 116 -1.13 -0.25 -3.74
N ASN A 117 -1.19 0.88 -3.04
CA ASN A 117 -1.46 2.16 -3.68
C ASN A 117 -0.45 2.41 -4.79
N ALA A 118 -0.93 2.76 -5.99
CA ALA A 118 -0.07 2.97 -7.14
C ALA A 118 -0.52 4.18 -7.97
N TYR A 119 0.44 4.95 -8.44
CA TYR A 119 0.22 6.12 -9.28
C TYR A 119 1.06 6.03 -10.53
N PHE A 120 0.41 6.24 -11.66
CA PHE A 120 1.00 6.07 -12.98
C PHE A 120 0.91 7.36 -13.80
N ALA A 121 1.86 7.58 -14.68
CA ALA A 121 1.81 8.62 -15.69
C ALA A 121 1.83 8.00 -17.09
N ILE A 122 0.90 8.39 -17.95
CA ILE A 122 0.88 7.90 -19.33
C ILE A 122 1.84 8.74 -20.16
N SER A 123 2.79 8.08 -20.81
CA SER A 123 3.74 8.71 -21.72
C SER A 123 3.19 8.86 -23.14
N THR A 124 3.67 9.88 -23.85
CA THR A 124 3.46 9.99 -25.30
C THR A 124 4.27 8.96 -26.09
N THR A 125 5.32 8.38 -25.46
CA THR A 125 6.12 7.30 -26.06
C THR A 125 5.28 6.03 -26.16
N LYS A 126 5.44 5.31 -27.27
CA LYS A 126 4.69 4.09 -27.54
C LYS A 126 5.57 2.84 -27.63
N THR A 127 4.96 1.71 -27.35
CA THR A 127 5.44 0.38 -27.68
C THR A 127 4.39 -0.23 -28.62
N GLY A 128 4.73 -0.35 -29.90
CA GLY A 128 3.73 -0.63 -30.94
C GLY A 128 2.71 0.52 -31.06
N ASP A 129 1.44 0.20 -30.92
CA ASP A 129 0.31 1.17 -30.93
C ASP A 129 -0.10 1.63 -29.52
N LYS A 130 0.47 1.03 -28.45
CA LYS A 130 0.11 1.29 -27.06
C LYS A 130 1.03 2.34 -26.42
N ASN A 131 0.47 3.24 -25.64
CA ASN A 131 1.22 4.20 -24.84
C ASN A 131 1.98 3.50 -23.70
N ARG A 132 3.22 3.93 -23.45
CA ARG A 132 3.97 3.49 -22.28
C ARG A 132 3.40 4.13 -21.03
N VAL A 133 3.64 3.47 -19.90
CA VAL A 133 3.24 3.91 -18.57
C VAL A 133 4.46 3.91 -17.68
N ASP A 134 4.65 5.00 -16.96
CA ASP A 134 5.69 5.14 -15.97
C ASP A 134 5.03 5.02 -14.58
N ASP A 135 5.55 4.13 -13.75
CA ASP A 135 5.18 4.08 -12.34
C ASP A 135 5.85 5.25 -11.62
N ILE A 136 5.04 6.13 -11.05
CA ILE A 136 5.48 7.33 -10.34
C ILE A 136 5.07 7.32 -8.87
N THR A 137 4.72 6.16 -8.33
CA THR A 137 4.22 6.00 -6.97
C THR A 137 5.17 6.63 -5.94
N ASP A 138 6.47 6.42 -6.09
CA ASP A 138 7.48 6.99 -5.18
C ASP A 138 7.63 8.53 -5.30
N GLN A 139 7.11 9.12 -6.38
CA GLN A 139 7.14 10.57 -6.62
C GLN A 139 5.88 11.27 -6.12
N VAL A 140 4.87 10.52 -5.73
CA VAL A 140 3.59 11.01 -5.25
C VAL A 140 3.50 10.74 -3.77
N THR A 141 3.43 11.81 -2.97
CA THR A 141 3.19 11.70 -1.53
C THR A 141 1.70 11.92 -1.28
N PRO A 142 0.86 10.88 -1.30
CA PRO A 142 -0.54 11.05 -0.95
C PRO A 142 -0.55 11.57 0.49
N VAL A 143 -1.26 12.68 0.73
CA VAL A 143 -1.63 13.06 2.09
C VAL A 143 -2.58 11.96 2.58
N ILE A 144 -2.01 10.91 3.12
CA ILE A 144 -2.78 9.93 3.89
C ILE A 144 -3.32 10.75 5.04
N ALA A 145 -4.61 11.12 4.98
CA ALA A 145 -5.28 11.65 6.15
C ALA A 145 -4.95 10.68 7.28
N PRO A 146 -4.35 11.14 8.38
CA PRO A 146 -3.94 10.24 9.44
C PRO A 146 -5.16 9.38 9.76
N LYS A 147 -5.03 8.07 9.53
CA LYS A 147 -6.05 7.09 9.87
C LYS A 147 -6.43 7.47 11.28
N ALA A 148 -7.65 7.95 11.53
CA ALA A 148 -8.04 8.40 12.84
C ALA A 148 -7.64 7.27 13.77
N GLN A 149 -6.55 7.47 14.51
CA GLN A 149 -6.10 6.50 15.49
C GLN A 149 -7.32 6.35 16.36
N GLY A 150 -7.96 5.18 16.26
CA GLY A 150 -9.12 4.86 17.07
C GLY A 150 -8.73 5.29 18.45
N LYS A 151 -9.50 6.18 19.09
CA LYS A 151 -9.22 6.72 20.41
C LYS A 151 -8.61 5.58 21.20
N HIS A 152 -7.29 5.59 21.41
CA HIS A 152 -6.68 4.78 22.43
C HIS A 152 -7.35 5.24 23.73
N GLY A 153 -8.53 4.66 23.96
CA GLY A 153 -9.21 4.80 25.21
C GLY A 153 -8.34 4.11 26.22
N THR A 154 -7.70 4.92 26.97
CA THR A 154 -7.10 4.80 28.28
C THR A 154 -5.72 5.42 28.25
N ASN A 155 -5.50 6.40 29.09
CA ASN A 155 -4.19 6.96 29.45
C ASN A 155 -3.31 5.85 30.05
N ALA A 156 -2.86 4.92 29.21
CA ALA A 156 -2.01 3.84 29.65
C ALA A 156 -0.58 4.40 29.80
N ILE A 157 -0.10 4.36 31.01
CA ILE A 157 1.23 4.80 31.39
C ILE A 157 2.17 3.59 31.33
N TYR A 158 3.28 3.71 30.62
CA TYR A 158 4.26 2.66 30.49
C TYR A 158 5.58 3.09 31.11
N SER A 159 6.26 2.14 31.74
CA SER A 159 7.68 2.33 32.13
C SER A 159 8.56 2.29 30.88
N ILE A 160 9.83 2.74 31.04
CA ILE A 160 10.78 2.79 29.93
C ILE A 160 11.11 1.40 29.36
N ASP A 161 10.83 0.32 30.10
CA ASP A 161 10.95 -1.08 29.69
C ASP A 161 9.67 -1.63 29.06
N GLY A 162 8.69 -0.75 28.73
CA GLY A 162 7.44 -1.12 28.04
C GLY A 162 6.35 -1.71 28.92
N ARG A 163 6.53 -1.81 30.24
CA ARG A 163 5.50 -2.37 31.14
C ARG A 163 4.45 -1.34 31.51
N LYS A 164 3.18 -1.73 31.48
CA LYS A 164 2.07 -0.88 31.90
C LYS A 164 2.14 -0.55 33.39
N LYS A 165 2.07 0.72 33.74
CA LYS A 165 2.08 1.20 35.12
C LYS A 165 0.72 1.70 35.57
N SER A 166 0.41 1.48 36.84
CA SER A 166 -0.83 1.97 37.48
C SER A 166 -0.68 3.35 38.17
N LYS A 167 0.55 3.82 38.34
CA LYS A 167 0.85 5.12 38.99
C LYS A 167 1.90 5.90 38.24
N ARG A 168 1.75 7.24 38.21
CA ARG A 168 2.70 8.19 37.62
C ARG A 168 3.86 8.44 38.57
N SER A 169 4.80 7.52 38.69
CA SER A 169 6.00 7.70 39.51
C SER A 169 7.28 7.36 38.72
N GLY A 170 8.31 8.17 38.90
CA GLY A 170 9.59 7.99 38.22
C GLY A 170 9.55 8.38 36.75
N LEU A 171 10.32 7.68 35.92
CA LEU A 171 10.41 7.90 34.48
C LEU A 171 9.38 7.04 33.74
N PHE A 172 8.56 7.66 32.89
CA PHE A 172 7.56 6.97 32.10
C PHE A 172 7.30 7.69 30.77
N ILE A 173 6.58 7.03 29.87
CA ILE A 173 6.17 7.58 28.57
C ILE A 173 4.64 7.76 28.61
N GLU A 174 4.18 8.97 28.32
CA GLU A 174 2.77 9.31 28.16
C GLU A 174 2.63 10.07 26.85
N ASP A 175 1.70 9.64 25.98
CA ASP A 175 1.49 10.21 24.65
C ASP A 175 2.77 10.34 23.80
N GLY A 176 3.63 9.32 23.87
CA GLY A 176 4.91 9.31 23.16
C GLY A 176 5.98 10.24 23.70
N LYS A 177 5.72 10.95 24.80
CA LYS A 177 6.67 11.88 25.44
C LYS A 177 7.25 11.28 26.72
N LYS A 178 8.56 11.46 26.90
CA LYS A 178 9.27 11.07 28.12
C LYS A 178 8.95 12.05 29.24
N ILE A 179 8.36 11.58 30.34
CA ILE A 179 7.99 12.37 31.51
C ILE A 179 8.73 11.86 32.73
N VAL A 180 9.25 12.78 33.52
CA VAL A 180 9.93 12.51 34.80
C VAL A 180 9.16 13.22 35.90
N ASN A 181 8.48 12.44 36.76
CA ASN A 181 7.92 12.98 38.00
C ASN A 181 8.92 12.78 39.13
N LYS A 182 9.40 13.86 39.69
CA LYS A 182 10.15 13.81 40.96
C LYS A 182 9.15 13.52 42.09
N LEU A 183 9.51 12.58 42.94
CA LEU A 183 8.82 12.34 44.20
C LEU A 183 8.91 13.55 45.12
#